data_12f1bb1c632f4bbe1066d53e8284dbbc
#
_entry.id   12f1bb1c632f4bbe1066d53e8284dbbc
#
_cell.length_a   1.000
_cell.length_b   1.000
_cell.length_c   1.000
_cell.angle_alpha   90.00
_cell.angle_beta   90.00
_cell.angle_gamma   90.00
#
_symmetry.space_group_name_H-M   'P 1'
#
loop_
_entity.id
_entity.type
_entity.pdbx_description
1 polymer ?
#
loop_
_entity_poly.entity_id
_entity_poly.type
_entity_poly.pdbx_seq_one_letter_code
_entity_poly.pdbx_strand_id
1 'polypeptide(L)'
;MQGYAEKIEVSAPQTVQAGKVMHLCTIIKGKIKENKAFEIIQRLHPTPAVCGYPTDKAHKFIIENELYNRQYYTGYCGWVSNNNQTLYVNLRCMQITANETFLYVGGGITKDSIPEKEYEETQNKAQTMITIL
;
A
#
# COMPACT_ATOMS: atom_id res chain seq x y z
N MET A 1 3.28 -10.37 12.87
CA MET A 1 4.61 -10.08 13.45
C MET A 1 4.96 -10.96 14.65
N GLN A 2 3.98 -11.49 15.37
CA GLN A 2 4.22 -12.46 16.47
C GLN A 2 5.05 -13.65 15.95
N GLY A 3 6.07 -14.05 16.70
CA GLY A 3 7.02 -15.11 16.31
C GLY A 3 8.25 -14.65 15.52
N TYR A 4 8.22 -13.50 14.86
CA TYR A 4 9.32 -12.95 14.06
C TYR A 4 9.97 -11.70 14.66
N ALA A 5 9.22 -10.99 15.48
CA ALA A 5 9.69 -9.81 16.20
C ALA A 5 9.40 -9.93 17.69
N GLU A 6 10.29 -9.32 18.46
CA GLU A 6 10.19 -9.19 19.92
C GLU A 6 9.95 -7.72 20.28
N LYS A 7 9.45 -7.45 21.50
CA LYS A 7 9.23 -6.09 22.00
C LYS A 7 8.43 -5.23 21.03
N ILE A 8 7.28 -5.76 20.59
CA ILE A 8 6.40 -5.03 19.68
C ILE A 8 5.71 -3.91 20.45
N GLU A 9 5.90 -2.69 19.96
CA GLU A 9 5.29 -1.46 20.47
C GLU A 9 4.41 -0.86 19.39
N VAL A 10 3.23 -0.37 19.78
CA VAL A 10 2.27 0.28 18.88
C VAL A 10 2.00 1.67 19.42
N SER A 11 2.28 2.71 18.61
CA SER A 11 1.97 4.07 19.01
C SER A 11 0.45 4.33 19.04
N ALA A 12 0.02 5.32 19.80
CA ALA A 12 -1.30 5.90 19.59
C ALA A 12 -1.40 6.46 18.15
N PRO A 13 -2.62 6.46 17.55
CA PRO A 13 -2.84 7.12 16.28
C PRO A 13 -2.47 8.61 16.34
N GLN A 14 -1.75 9.08 15.35
CA GLN A 14 -1.33 10.47 15.22
C GLN A 14 -1.81 11.02 13.89
N THR A 15 -2.27 12.26 13.87
CA THR A 15 -2.61 12.95 12.62
C THR A 15 -1.33 13.46 11.98
N VAL A 16 -1.10 13.05 10.74
CA VAL A 16 0.04 13.49 9.92
C VAL A 16 -0.49 14.21 8.70
N GLN A 17 0.05 15.38 8.40
CA GLN A 17 -0.27 16.12 7.19
C GLN A 17 0.66 15.69 6.06
N ALA A 18 0.09 15.33 4.92
CA ALA A 18 0.79 15.03 3.69
C ALA A 18 0.22 15.90 2.56
N GLY A 19 0.91 16.97 2.23
CA GLY A 19 0.41 18.00 1.31
C GLY A 19 -0.86 18.66 1.86
N LYS A 20 -1.96 18.58 1.12
CA LYS A 20 -3.27 19.14 1.51
C LYS A 20 -4.17 18.13 2.26
N VAL A 21 -3.70 16.90 2.47
CA VAL A 21 -4.48 15.82 3.07
C VAL A 21 -3.93 15.46 4.43
N MET A 22 -4.82 15.18 5.37
CA MET A 22 -4.48 14.71 6.72
C MET A 22 -4.76 13.21 6.81
N HIS A 23 -3.82 12.46 7.38
CA HIS A 23 -3.92 11.01 7.55
C HIS A 23 -3.75 10.64 9.02
N LEU A 24 -4.42 9.58 9.44
CA LEU A 24 -4.10 8.90 10.70
C LEU A 24 -2.93 7.96 10.47
N CYS A 25 -1.90 8.12 11.28
CA CYS A 25 -0.69 7.29 11.24
C CYS A 25 -0.51 6.57 12.57
N THR A 26 -0.28 5.27 12.53
CA THR A 26 0.12 4.46 13.68
C THR A 26 1.47 3.83 13.38
N ILE A 27 2.42 3.97 14.29
CA ILE A 27 3.75 3.41 14.15
C ILE A 27 3.82 2.09 14.93
N ILE A 28 4.23 1.03 14.27
CA ILE A 28 4.50 -0.26 14.88
C ILE A 28 6.00 -0.50 14.85
N LYS A 29 6.61 -0.66 16.03
CA LYS A 29 8.04 -0.96 16.18
C LYS A 29 8.21 -2.35 16.76
N GLY A 30 9.32 -3.00 16.43
CA GLY A 30 9.66 -4.29 17.01
C GLY A 30 11.11 -4.64 16.74
N LYS A 31 11.73 -5.39 17.65
CA LYS A 31 13.07 -5.94 17.45
C LYS A 31 12.95 -7.21 16.61
N ILE A 32 13.51 -7.21 15.42
CA ILE A 32 13.49 -8.35 14.51
C ILE A 32 14.53 -9.37 14.97
N LYS A 33 14.17 -10.65 14.96
CA LYS A 33 15.13 -11.75 15.14
C LYS A 33 16.07 -11.80 13.94
N GLU A 34 17.31 -12.22 14.17
CA GLU A 34 18.31 -12.31 13.11
C GLU A 34 17.80 -13.04 11.87
N ASN A 35 18.13 -12.52 10.71
CA ASN A 35 17.78 -13.07 9.39
C ASN A 35 16.29 -13.22 9.10
N LYS A 36 15.39 -12.55 9.85
CA LYS A 36 13.93 -12.63 9.65
C LYS A 36 13.30 -11.43 8.95
N ALA A 37 14.09 -10.43 8.56
CA ALA A 37 13.57 -9.21 7.95
C ALA A 37 12.79 -9.50 6.65
N PHE A 38 13.33 -10.33 5.77
CA PHE A 38 12.69 -10.67 4.49
C PHE A 38 11.39 -11.46 4.69
N GLU A 39 11.38 -12.43 5.62
CA GLU A 39 10.17 -13.19 5.94
C GLU A 39 9.05 -12.28 6.50
N ILE A 40 9.40 -11.25 7.29
CA ILE A 40 8.43 -10.28 7.78
C ILE A 40 7.85 -9.46 6.63
N ILE A 41 8.69 -8.98 5.71
CA ILE A 41 8.23 -8.22 4.53
C ILE A 41 7.26 -9.06 3.71
N GLN A 42 7.61 -10.31 3.40
CA GLN A 42 6.75 -11.22 2.65
C GLN A 42 5.41 -11.49 3.34
N ARG A 43 5.39 -11.58 4.67
CA ARG A 43 4.15 -11.79 5.44
C ARG A 43 3.29 -10.54 5.60
N LEU A 44 3.90 -9.37 5.55
CA LEU A 44 3.17 -8.12 5.60
C LEU A 44 2.56 -7.75 4.25
N HIS A 45 3.05 -8.37 3.16
CA HIS A 45 2.60 -8.05 1.81
C HIS A 45 1.70 -9.15 1.24
N PRO A 46 0.57 -8.82 0.55
CA PRO A 46 -0.02 -7.48 0.46
C PRO A 46 -0.61 -7.01 1.79
N THR A 47 -0.41 -5.73 2.10
CA THR A 47 -0.95 -5.18 3.36
C THR A 47 -2.47 -5.05 3.28
N PRO A 48 -3.20 -5.17 4.41
CA PRO A 48 -4.65 -4.96 4.42
C PRO A 48 -5.11 -3.61 3.85
N ALA A 49 -4.25 -2.59 3.94
CA ALA A 49 -4.54 -1.26 3.43
C ALA A 49 -4.72 -1.21 1.89
N VAL A 50 -4.09 -2.13 1.16
CA VAL A 50 -4.17 -2.20 -0.32
C VAL A 50 -4.85 -3.45 -0.84
N CYS A 51 -5.06 -4.42 0.01
CA CYS A 51 -5.70 -5.69 -0.33
C CYS A 51 -7.12 -5.79 0.26
N GLY A 52 -7.29 -5.33 1.51
CA GLY A 52 -8.53 -5.48 2.26
C GLY A 52 -8.40 -6.47 3.41
N TYR A 53 -9.48 -6.63 4.18
CA TYR A 53 -9.52 -7.49 5.35
C TYR A 53 -10.84 -8.30 5.39
N PRO A 54 -10.82 -9.59 5.70
CA PRO A 54 -9.67 -10.48 5.95
C PRO A 54 -8.80 -10.66 4.70
N THR A 55 -7.48 -10.56 4.86
CA THR A 55 -6.54 -10.45 3.74
C THR A 55 -6.64 -11.59 2.73
N ASP A 56 -6.75 -12.84 3.18
CA ASP A 56 -6.82 -13.99 2.28
C ASP A 56 -8.05 -13.96 1.37
N LYS A 57 -9.21 -13.61 1.95
CA LYS A 57 -10.48 -13.51 1.21
C LYS A 57 -10.45 -12.32 0.23
N ALA A 58 -9.95 -11.18 0.70
CA ALA A 58 -9.85 -9.97 -0.11
C ALA A 58 -8.87 -10.16 -1.27
N HIS A 59 -7.72 -10.78 -1.04
CA HIS A 59 -6.74 -11.09 -2.08
C HIS A 59 -7.30 -12.02 -3.16
N LYS A 60 -7.98 -13.09 -2.73
CA LYS A 60 -8.67 -14.00 -3.66
C LYS A 60 -9.71 -13.25 -4.51
N PHE A 61 -10.53 -12.42 -3.87
CA PHE A 61 -11.54 -11.62 -4.55
C PHE A 61 -10.92 -10.68 -5.61
N ILE A 62 -9.82 -10.02 -5.29
CA ILE A 62 -9.10 -9.15 -6.23
C ILE A 62 -8.63 -9.95 -7.45
N ILE A 63 -7.97 -11.09 -7.24
CA ILE A 63 -7.46 -11.92 -8.33
C ILE A 63 -8.58 -12.43 -9.24
N GLU A 64 -9.74 -12.77 -8.67
CA GLU A 64 -10.88 -13.32 -9.41
C GLU A 64 -11.70 -12.26 -10.15
N ASN A 65 -11.66 -11.00 -9.72
CA ASN A 65 -12.57 -9.96 -10.21
C ASN A 65 -11.89 -8.78 -10.91
N GLU A 66 -10.61 -8.50 -10.67
CA GLU A 66 -9.90 -7.48 -11.42
C GLU A 66 -9.51 -7.98 -12.81
N LEU A 67 -9.91 -7.24 -13.84
CA LEU A 67 -9.71 -7.61 -15.24
C LEU A 67 -8.34 -7.18 -15.81
N TYR A 68 -7.45 -6.68 -14.97
CA TYR A 68 -6.13 -6.21 -15.38
C TYR A 68 -5.03 -6.71 -14.43
N ASN A 69 -3.80 -6.70 -14.91
CA ASN A 69 -2.64 -7.02 -14.08
C ASN A 69 -2.14 -5.75 -13.38
N ARG A 70 -2.04 -5.78 -12.06
CA ARG A 70 -1.54 -4.66 -11.25
C ARG A 70 -0.06 -4.34 -11.46
N GLN A 71 0.71 -5.24 -12.09
CA GLN A 71 2.15 -5.09 -12.28
C GLN A 71 2.85 -4.75 -10.95
N TYR A 72 3.54 -3.62 -10.88
CA TYR A 72 4.18 -3.12 -9.66
C TYR A 72 3.23 -2.35 -8.72
N TYR A 73 2.01 -2.03 -9.17
CA TYR A 73 1.02 -1.33 -8.36
C TYR A 73 0.62 -2.18 -7.15
N THR A 74 0.55 -1.55 -5.97
CA THR A 74 0.34 -2.19 -4.65
C THR A 74 1.46 -3.14 -4.21
N GLY A 75 2.52 -3.30 -4.97
CA GLY A 75 3.76 -3.92 -4.56
C GLY A 75 4.52 -3.08 -3.54
N TYR A 76 5.77 -3.38 -3.33
CA TYR A 76 6.66 -2.54 -2.52
C TYR A 76 7.94 -2.22 -3.28
N CYS A 77 8.49 -1.04 -3.04
CA CYS A 77 9.74 -0.58 -3.62
C CYS A 77 10.55 0.20 -2.59
N GLY A 78 11.84 0.32 -2.81
CA GLY A 78 12.71 1.09 -1.93
C GLY A 78 14.17 0.70 -2.03
N TRP A 79 14.91 1.02 -0.99
CA TRP A 79 16.36 0.79 -0.92
C TRP A 79 16.68 -0.33 0.07
N VAL A 80 17.57 -1.19 -0.34
CA VAL A 80 18.10 -2.28 0.49
C VAL A 80 19.63 -2.16 0.52
N SER A 81 20.19 -2.08 1.71
CA SER A 81 21.62 -2.17 1.98
C SER A 81 21.88 -3.27 3.01
N ASN A 82 23.15 -3.58 3.24
CA ASN A 82 23.51 -4.68 4.15
C ASN A 82 22.92 -4.56 5.56
N ASN A 83 22.75 -3.34 6.06
CA ASN A 83 22.30 -3.08 7.43
C ASN A 83 20.99 -2.30 7.52
N ASN A 84 20.41 -1.88 6.41
CA ASN A 84 19.21 -1.05 6.41
C ASN A 84 18.32 -1.32 5.21
N GLN A 85 17.00 -1.36 5.44
CA GLN A 85 16.01 -1.54 4.40
C GLN A 85 14.92 -0.48 4.60
N THR A 86 14.65 0.29 3.56
CA THR A 86 13.60 1.30 3.56
C THR A 86 12.66 0.98 2.41
N LEU A 87 11.48 0.44 2.73
CA LEU A 87 10.52 -0.03 1.76
C LEU A 87 9.19 0.71 1.92
N TYR A 88 8.56 1.01 0.82
CA TYR A 88 7.27 1.68 0.74
C TYR A 88 6.31 0.86 -0.11
N VAL A 89 5.02 0.89 0.22
CA VAL A 89 3.99 0.34 -0.66
C VAL A 89 3.88 1.23 -1.90
N ASN A 90 3.94 0.62 -3.08
CA ASN A 90 3.92 1.34 -4.35
C ASN A 90 2.49 1.73 -4.72
N LEU A 91 2.13 2.97 -4.39
CA LEU A 91 0.82 3.56 -4.66
C LEU A 91 0.95 4.78 -5.57
N ARG A 92 -0.12 5.12 -6.30
CA ARG A 92 -0.13 6.27 -7.22
C ARG A 92 1.08 6.24 -8.13
N CYS A 93 1.20 5.19 -8.89
CA CYS A 93 2.32 5.00 -9.81
C CYS A 93 1.83 5.02 -11.26
N MET A 94 2.76 5.23 -12.17
CA MET A 94 2.49 5.18 -13.60
C MET A 94 3.49 4.26 -14.30
N GLN A 95 3.02 3.65 -15.36
CA GLN A 95 3.86 2.92 -16.30
C GLN A 95 3.89 3.69 -17.62
N ILE A 96 5.07 4.07 -18.03
CA ILE A 96 5.28 4.80 -19.28
C ILE A 96 5.89 3.81 -20.28
N THR A 97 5.22 3.65 -21.42
CA THR A 97 5.68 2.87 -22.55
C THR A 97 6.00 3.80 -23.73
N ALA A 98 6.45 3.27 -24.83
CA ALA A 98 6.73 4.08 -26.03
C ALA A 98 5.46 4.78 -26.59
N ASN A 99 4.28 4.19 -26.39
CA ASN A 99 3.04 4.65 -27.04
C ASN A 99 1.95 5.08 -26.02
N GLU A 100 2.03 4.64 -24.78
CA GLU A 100 0.95 4.77 -23.80
C GLU A 100 1.50 5.03 -22.40
N THR A 101 0.70 5.68 -21.58
CA THR A 101 0.95 5.86 -20.15
C THR A 101 -0.23 5.30 -19.37
N PHE A 102 0.03 4.35 -18.48
CA PHE A 102 -0.95 3.76 -17.58
C PHE A 102 -0.80 4.36 -16.20
N LEU A 103 -1.89 4.90 -15.66
CA LEU A 103 -1.95 5.43 -14.30
C LEU A 103 -2.64 4.41 -13.40
N TYR A 104 -1.98 4.03 -12.32
CA TYR A 104 -2.51 3.09 -11.34
C TYR A 104 -2.97 3.85 -10.09
N VAL A 105 -4.26 3.82 -9.84
CA VAL A 105 -4.92 4.43 -8.68
C VAL A 105 -5.98 3.50 -8.13
N GLY A 106 -6.36 3.70 -6.87
CA GLY A 106 -7.43 2.95 -6.25
C GLY A 106 -7.89 3.56 -4.94
N GLY A 107 -9.03 3.12 -4.46
CA GLY A 107 -9.62 3.47 -3.18
C GLY A 107 -9.87 2.24 -2.31
N GLY A 108 -10.09 2.45 -1.02
CA GLY A 108 -10.50 1.42 -0.08
C GLY A 108 -12.02 1.38 0.04
N ILE A 109 -12.64 0.32 -0.42
CA ILE A 109 -14.09 0.14 -0.34
C ILE A 109 -14.48 -0.42 1.03
N THR A 110 -15.45 0.22 1.67
CA THR A 110 -16.05 -0.20 2.93
C THR A 110 -17.56 -0.39 2.76
N LYS A 111 -18.22 -0.91 3.79
CA LYS A 111 -19.70 -1.08 3.79
C LYS A 111 -20.48 0.25 3.64
N ASP A 112 -19.85 1.36 4.02
CA ASP A 112 -20.44 2.70 3.99
C ASP A 112 -19.99 3.52 2.77
N SER A 113 -19.20 2.92 1.87
CA SER A 113 -18.73 3.56 0.65
C SER A 113 -19.88 3.81 -0.33
N ILE A 114 -19.85 4.98 -0.95
CA ILE A 114 -20.76 5.38 -2.03
C ILE A 114 -19.99 5.25 -3.35
N PRO A 115 -20.40 4.36 -4.28
CA PRO A 115 -19.63 4.03 -5.49
C PRO A 115 -19.19 5.24 -6.31
N GLU A 116 -20.06 6.22 -6.49
CA GLU A 116 -19.80 7.44 -7.25
C GLU A 116 -18.69 8.28 -6.60
N LYS A 117 -18.69 8.39 -5.27
CA LYS A 117 -17.68 9.13 -4.52
C LYS A 117 -16.32 8.42 -4.53
N GLU A 118 -16.32 7.08 -4.42
CA GLU A 118 -15.10 6.28 -4.51
C GLU A 118 -14.47 6.41 -5.91
N TYR A 119 -15.30 6.41 -6.95
CA TYR A 119 -14.83 6.65 -8.31
C TYR A 119 -14.25 8.06 -8.48
N GLU A 120 -14.95 9.09 -8.00
CA GLU A 120 -14.46 10.47 -8.01
C GLU A 120 -13.12 10.61 -7.28
N GLU A 121 -12.96 9.93 -6.14
CA GLU A 121 -11.70 9.89 -5.40
C GLU A 121 -10.56 9.32 -6.26
N THR A 122 -10.81 8.26 -7.03
CA THR A 122 -9.79 7.72 -7.94
C THR A 122 -9.39 8.70 -9.02
N GLN A 123 -10.35 9.45 -9.59
CA GLN A 123 -10.06 10.49 -10.58
C GLN A 123 -9.21 11.62 -9.97
N ASN A 124 -9.55 12.07 -8.78
CA ASN A 124 -8.78 13.10 -8.06
C ASN A 124 -7.35 12.61 -7.75
N LYS A 125 -7.17 11.35 -7.40
CA LYS A 125 -5.84 10.74 -7.22
C LYS A 125 -5.05 10.68 -8.52
N ALA A 126 -5.67 10.37 -9.65
CA ALA A 126 -5.03 10.36 -10.96
C ALA A 126 -4.51 11.75 -11.36
N GLN A 127 -5.26 12.82 -11.09
CA GLN A 127 -4.86 14.19 -11.39
C GLN A 127 -3.52 14.56 -10.75
N THR A 128 -3.21 14.05 -9.57
CA THR A 128 -1.92 14.32 -8.91
C THR A 128 -0.70 13.79 -9.67
N MET A 129 -0.89 12.82 -10.57
CA MET A 129 0.17 12.26 -11.41
C MET A 129 0.18 12.90 -12.80
N ILE A 130 -1.00 13.24 -13.35
CA ILE A 130 -1.12 13.90 -14.66
C ILE A 130 -0.40 15.25 -14.67
N THR A 131 -0.39 15.97 -13.55
CA THR A 131 0.31 17.25 -13.43
C THR A 131 1.84 17.16 -13.49
N ILE A 132 2.40 15.95 -13.48
CA ILE A 132 3.85 15.70 -13.52
C ILE A 132 4.30 15.32 -14.95
N LEU A 133 3.35 14.91 -15.80
CA LEU A 133 3.57 14.58 -17.20
C LEU A 133 3.63 15.84 -18.07
#